data_bece6e8addf3a0182bcd2007c4a98610
#
_entry.id   bece6e8addf3a0182bcd2007c4a98610
#
_cell.length_a   1.000
_cell.length_b   1.000
_cell.length_c   1.000
_cell.angle_alpha   90.00
_cell.angle_beta   90.00
_cell.angle_gamma   90.00
#
_symmetry.space_group_name_H-M   'P 1'
#
loop_
_entity.id
_entity.type
_entity.pdbx_description
1 polymer ?
#
loop_
_entity_poly.entity_id
_entity_poly.type
_entity_poly.pdbx_seq_one_letter_code
_entity_poly.pdbx_strand_id
1 'polypeptide(L)'
;MAEPSSRSSATASLPGRSSQTPQLLTCDAVATEAERCAHFRIRHQVFVIEQGLFGGSYGGVGGTGDDTDVHDDDPAAIHVIGRADETICGTVRLYPLGPDAGADAGPDAGGRWKGDRLAVLASYRHLGLGAPLVRFAVTAAARLGGREMEAFIQPANIAFFRWLGWRRTGDLVGYAGLPHQRMLIDLTSQT
;
A
#
# COMPACT_ATOMS: atom_id res chain seq x y z
N MET A 1 48.39 50.35 34.83
CA MET A 1 47.97 49.02 35.31
C MET A 1 46.63 48.71 34.63
N ALA A 2 46.64 47.82 33.68
CA ALA A 2 45.42 47.38 32.94
C ALA A 2 45.31 45.86 33.14
N GLU A 3 44.18 45.43 33.71
CA GLU A 3 43.88 44.02 33.93
C GLU A 3 43.41 43.34 32.62
N PRO A 4 43.71 42.06 32.35
CA PRO A 4 43.25 41.33 31.18
C PRO A 4 41.90 40.70 31.45
N SER A 5 40.93 40.97 30.55
CA SER A 5 39.59 40.43 30.49
C SER A 5 39.63 38.93 30.11
N SER A 6 39.20 38.07 31.01
CA SER A 6 39.05 36.63 30.78
C SER A 6 37.85 36.34 29.89
N ARG A 7 38.07 35.82 28.70
CA ARG A 7 37.04 35.27 27.81
C ARG A 7 36.65 33.86 28.26
N SER A 8 35.43 33.72 28.77
CA SER A 8 34.83 32.43 29.07
C SER A 8 34.36 31.77 27.76
N SER A 9 35.01 30.65 27.41
CA SER A 9 34.58 29.81 26.27
C SER A 9 33.39 28.97 26.70
N ALA A 10 32.20 29.33 26.23
CA ALA A 10 31.03 28.48 26.36
C ALA A 10 31.11 27.35 25.35
N THR A 11 31.35 26.14 25.82
CA THR A 11 31.24 24.92 25.01
C THR A 11 29.78 24.61 24.78
N ALA A 12 29.27 24.85 23.56
CA ALA A 12 27.95 24.45 23.14
C ALA A 12 27.91 22.92 22.97
N SER A 13 27.25 22.24 23.89
CA SER A 13 26.92 20.82 23.74
C SER A 13 25.95 20.66 22.62
N LEU A 14 26.32 19.91 21.57
CA LEU A 14 25.42 19.49 20.50
C LEU A 14 24.36 18.56 21.10
N PRO A 15 23.07 18.71 20.72
CA PRO A 15 22.03 17.79 21.15
C PRO A 15 22.33 16.39 20.59
N GLY A 16 22.41 15.40 21.48
CA GLY A 16 22.64 14.01 21.13
C GLY A 16 21.63 13.54 20.11
N ARG A 17 22.09 12.96 18.99
CA ARG A 17 21.26 12.18 18.08
C ARG A 17 20.65 11.04 18.88
N SER A 18 19.34 11.09 19.10
CA SER A 18 18.58 9.95 19.59
C SER A 18 18.79 8.81 18.59
N SER A 19 19.53 7.80 18.97
CA SER A 19 19.66 6.56 18.22
C SER A 19 18.30 5.85 18.32
N GLN A 20 17.39 6.15 17.38
CA GLN A 20 16.17 5.37 17.22
C GLN A 20 16.61 3.97 16.79
N THR A 21 16.30 2.97 17.59
CA THR A 21 16.42 1.56 17.20
C THR A 21 15.65 1.36 15.90
N PRO A 22 16.24 0.71 14.86
CA PRO A 22 15.50 0.44 13.63
C PRO A 22 14.24 -0.36 13.94
N GLN A 23 13.08 0.13 13.52
CA GLN A 23 11.83 -0.60 13.67
C GLN A 23 11.79 -1.77 12.68
N LEU A 24 11.41 -2.95 13.17
CA LEU A 24 11.24 -4.13 12.33
C LEU A 24 9.94 -4.00 11.54
N LEU A 25 10.04 -4.05 10.21
CA LEU A 25 8.88 -4.05 9.31
C LEU A 25 8.60 -5.47 8.84
N THR A 26 7.39 -5.96 9.09
CA THR A 26 6.93 -7.28 8.62
C THR A 26 5.62 -7.17 7.85
N CYS A 27 5.36 -8.15 6.98
CA CYS A 27 4.11 -8.26 6.23
C CYS A 27 3.66 -9.71 6.26
N ASP A 28 2.39 -9.94 6.60
CA ASP A 28 1.79 -11.27 6.71
C ASP A 28 0.38 -11.28 6.12
N ALA A 29 -0.05 -12.43 5.61
CA ALA A 29 -1.45 -12.63 5.29
C ALA A 29 -2.26 -12.64 6.60
N VAL A 30 -3.47 -12.04 6.55
CA VAL A 30 -4.40 -12.06 7.67
C VAL A 30 -4.75 -13.49 8.05
N ALA A 31 -4.55 -13.86 9.30
CA ALA A 31 -4.78 -15.20 9.83
C ALA A 31 -5.87 -15.24 10.91
N THR A 32 -6.15 -14.12 11.55
CA THR A 32 -7.10 -14.04 12.67
C THR A 32 -8.17 -12.98 12.43
N GLU A 33 -9.32 -13.11 13.10
CA GLU A 33 -10.38 -12.11 13.04
C GLU A 33 -9.93 -10.75 13.59
N ALA A 34 -9.07 -10.73 14.59
CA ALA A 34 -8.51 -9.48 15.12
C ALA A 34 -7.65 -8.75 14.06
N GLU A 35 -6.86 -9.49 13.28
CA GLU A 35 -6.08 -8.94 12.16
C GLU A 35 -6.99 -8.48 11.02
N ARG A 36 -8.05 -9.25 10.71
CA ARG A 36 -9.06 -8.85 9.73
C ARG A 36 -9.72 -7.53 10.13
N CYS A 37 -10.16 -7.39 11.36
CA CYS A 37 -10.68 -6.14 11.89
C CYS A 37 -9.68 -4.99 11.83
N ALA A 38 -8.40 -5.23 12.11
CA ALA A 38 -7.35 -4.23 12.01
C ALA A 38 -7.12 -3.80 10.55
N HIS A 39 -7.09 -4.75 9.61
CA HIS A 39 -6.98 -4.51 8.18
C HIS A 39 -8.09 -3.55 7.70
N PHE A 40 -9.36 -3.83 7.98
CA PHE A 40 -10.47 -2.98 7.57
C PHE A 40 -10.46 -1.61 8.25
N ARG A 41 -10.11 -1.53 9.54
CA ARG A 41 -9.98 -0.22 10.23
C ARG A 41 -8.92 0.67 9.60
N ILE A 42 -7.78 0.13 9.19
CA ILE A 42 -6.72 0.90 8.52
C ILE A 42 -7.20 1.40 7.17
N ARG A 43 -7.88 0.56 6.38
CA ARG A 43 -8.48 0.93 5.10
C ARG A 43 -9.47 2.07 5.28
N HIS A 44 -10.41 1.91 6.20
CA HIS A 44 -11.42 2.93 6.51
C HIS A 44 -10.75 4.26 6.92
N GLN A 45 -9.77 4.21 7.84
CA GLN A 45 -9.06 5.40 8.29
C GLN A 45 -8.37 6.13 7.14
N VAL A 46 -7.73 5.40 6.23
CA VAL A 46 -6.97 6.02 5.12
C VAL A 46 -7.87 6.42 3.96
N PHE A 47 -8.74 5.54 3.51
CA PHE A 47 -9.53 5.80 2.30
C PHE A 47 -10.77 6.64 2.56
N VAL A 48 -11.49 6.39 3.65
CA VAL A 48 -12.75 7.10 3.95
C VAL A 48 -12.46 8.38 4.73
N ILE A 49 -11.76 8.28 5.86
CA ILE A 49 -11.60 9.43 6.77
C ILE A 49 -10.54 10.41 6.21
N GLU A 50 -9.35 9.93 5.83
CA GLU A 50 -8.27 10.82 5.41
C GLU A 50 -8.45 11.31 3.96
N GLN A 51 -8.78 10.41 3.02
CA GLN A 51 -8.87 10.75 1.60
C GLN A 51 -10.27 11.14 1.13
N GLY A 52 -11.30 10.94 1.96
CA GLY A 52 -12.70 11.22 1.59
C GLY A 52 -13.23 10.37 0.44
N LEU A 53 -12.60 9.22 0.15
CA LEU A 53 -13.05 8.28 -0.87
C LEU A 53 -14.22 7.47 -0.33
N PHE A 54 -15.12 7.02 -1.23
CA PHE A 54 -16.27 6.18 -0.90
C PHE A 54 -17.34 6.83 0.00
N GLY A 55 -17.12 8.07 0.48
CA GLY A 55 -18.08 8.84 1.26
C GLY A 55 -18.93 9.76 0.39
N GLY A 56 -20.19 9.40 0.12
CA GLY A 56 -21.25 10.29 -0.45
C GLY A 56 -21.12 10.63 -1.93
N SER A 57 -22.23 10.65 -2.66
CA SER A 57 -22.55 11.19 -4.02
C SER A 57 -21.70 10.81 -5.23
N TYR A 58 -20.50 10.27 -5.07
CA TYR A 58 -19.65 9.76 -6.16
C TYR A 58 -19.47 8.23 -6.11
N GLY A 59 -20.13 7.55 -5.18
CA GLY A 59 -20.13 6.09 -5.11
C GLY A 59 -20.87 5.50 -6.31
N GLY A 60 -20.18 4.73 -7.12
CA GLY A 60 -20.84 3.76 -7.97
C GLY A 60 -21.81 2.93 -7.12
N VAL A 61 -22.88 2.46 -7.74
CA VAL A 61 -24.03 1.73 -7.19
C VAL A 61 -23.73 1.03 -5.84
N GLY A 62 -24.24 1.60 -4.74
CA GLY A 62 -24.14 0.99 -3.41
C GLY A 62 -23.22 1.70 -2.39
N GLY A 63 -22.85 2.96 -2.60
CA GLY A 63 -21.99 3.71 -1.67
C GLY A 63 -22.56 3.80 -0.26
N THR A 64 -22.13 2.89 0.61
CA THR A 64 -22.47 2.83 2.04
C THR A 64 -21.59 3.75 2.91
N GLY A 65 -20.71 4.55 2.30
CA GLY A 65 -19.67 5.29 3.05
C GLY A 65 -18.55 4.38 3.57
N ASP A 66 -18.46 3.16 3.03
CA ASP A 66 -17.49 2.13 3.36
C ASP A 66 -16.61 1.80 2.16
N ASP A 67 -15.37 1.39 2.37
CA ASP A 67 -14.43 1.00 1.33
C ASP A 67 -14.49 -0.50 0.97
N THR A 68 -15.48 -1.22 1.51
CA THR A 68 -15.69 -2.65 1.24
C THR A 68 -16.32 -2.89 -0.14
N ASP A 69 -16.02 -4.03 -0.74
CA ASP A 69 -16.58 -4.48 -1.99
C ASP A 69 -16.71 -6.02 -2.05
N VAL A 70 -17.25 -6.54 -3.15
CA VAL A 70 -17.50 -7.99 -3.33
C VAL A 70 -16.23 -8.85 -3.23
N HIS A 71 -15.06 -8.28 -3.44
CA HIS A 71 -13.78 -9.02 -3.33
C HIS A 71 -13.30 -9.17 -1.88
N ASP A 72 -13.92 -8.49 -0.93
CA ASP A 72 -13.55 -8.64 0.48
C ASP A 72 -14.02 -9.96 1.08
N ASP A 73 -15.05 -10.56 0.48
CA ASP A 73 -15.60 -11.87 0.86
C ASP A 73 -15.23 -12.98 -0.15
N ASP A 74 -14.45 -12.66 -1.18
CA ASP A 74 -13.95 -13.65 -2.12
C ASP A 74 -12.92 -14.56 -1.41
N PRO A 75 -13.15 -15.89 -1.35
CA PRO A 75 -12.21 -16.80 -0.69
C PRO A 75 -10.84 -16.88 -1.38
N ALA A 76 -10.71 -16.42 -2.63
CA ALA A 76 -9.45 -16.33 -3.34
C ALA A 76 -8.71 -15.01 -3.08
N ALA A 77 -9.34 -14.03 -2.41
CA ALA A 77 -8.69 -12.80 -2.04
C ALA A 77 -7.78 -12.99 -0.83
N ILE A 78 -6.61 -12.38 -0.89
CA ILE A 78 -5.62 -12.38 0.19
C ILE A 78 -5.55 -10.98 0.79
N HIS A 79 -5.95 -10.88 2.04
CA HIS A 79 -5.78 -9.68 2.85
C HIS A 79 -4.43 -9.72 3.53
N VAL A 80 -3.66 -8.66 3.42
CA VAL A 80 -2.30 -8.56 3.97
C VAL A 80 -2.24 -7.42 4.96
N ILE A 81 -1.57 -7.63 6.07
CA ILE A 81 -1.25 -6.62 7.07
C ILE A 81 0.25 -6.35 7.08
N GLY A 82 0.60 -5.10 7.34
CA GLY A 82 1.97 -4.67 7.57
C GLY A 82 2.13 -4.15 8.99
N ARG A 83 3.23 -4.53 9.64
CA ARG A 83 3.57 -4.14 11.00
C ARG A 83 4.84 -3.31 11.04
N ALA A 84 4.87 -2.40 12.01
CA ALA A 84 6.09 -1.82 12.53
C ALA A 84 6.23 -2.33 13.97
N ASP A 85 7.23 -3.17 14.22
CA ASP A 85 7.30 -4.01 15.42
C ASP A 85 5.98 -4.80 15.61
N GLU A 86 5.33 -4.70 16.76
CA GLU A 86 4.05 -5.40 17.05
C GLU A 86 2.81 -4.63 16.51
N THR A 87 2.96 -3.40 16.01
CA THR A 87 1.84 -2.56 15.63
C THR A 87 1.42 -2.77 14.19
N ILE A 88 0.19 -3.23 13.96
CA ILE A 88 -0.41 -3.30 12.62
C ILE A 88 -0.72 -1.87 12.16
N CYS A 89 -0.09 -1.42 11.08
CA CYS A 89 -0.17 -0.05 10.61
C CYS A 89 -0.24 0.11 9.08
N GLY A 90 -0.31 -1.00 8.35
CA GLY A 90 -0.48 -0.99 6.90
C GLY A 90 -1.25 -2.18 6.38
N THR A 91 -1.79 -2.07 5.16
CA THR A 91 -2.60 -3.09 4.48
C THR A 91 -2.32 -3.11 2.99
N VAL A 92 -2.56 -4.25 2.36
CA VAL A 92 -2.79 -4.40 0.93
C VAL A 92 -3.71 -5.60 0.71
N ARG A 93 -4.50 -5.59 -0.36
CA ARG A 93 -5.31 -6.74 -0.79
C ARG A 93 -4.87 -7.15 -2.19
N LEU A 94 -4.90 -8.46 -2.46
CA LEU A 94 -4.68 -9.01 -3.80
C LEU A 94 -5.67 -10.15 -4.05
N TYR A 95 -6.06 -10.33 -5.33
CA TYR A 95 -6.96 -11.40 -5.73
C TYR A 95 -6.76 -11.74 -7.21
N PRO A 96 -7.07 -13.02 -7.62
CA PRO A 96 -7.00 -13.42 -9.02
C PRO A 96 -8.13 -12.74 -9.81
N LEU A 97 -7.82 -12.31 -11.01
CA LEU A 97 -8.82 -11.86 -11.96
C LEU A 97 -9.32 -13.08 -12.75
N GLY A 98 -10.65 -13.23 -12.85
CA GLY A 98 -11.25 -14.30 -13.65
C GLY A 98 -10.87 -14.19 -15.15
N PRO A 99 -11.10 -15.25 -15.92
CA PRO A 99 -10.78 -15.31 -17.36
C PRO A 99 -11.45 -14.20 -18.17
N ASP A 100 -12.58 -13.64 -17.68
CA ASP A 100 -13.34 -12.59 -18.35
C ASP A 100 -12.94 -11.17 -17.92
N ALA A 101 -11.92 -11.02 -17.08
CA ALA A 101 -11.49 -9.74 -16.56
C ALA A 101 -10.69 -8.92 -17.60
N GLY A 102 -11.42 -8.31 -18.53
CA GLY A 102 -10.93 -7.32 -19.49
C GLY A 102 -11.03 -7.76 -20.94
N ALA A 103 -11.44 -6.82 -21.81
CA ALA A 103 -11.62 -7.03 -23.25
C ALA A 103 -10.35 -7.45 -24.02
N ASP A 104 -9.19 -7.40 -23.36
CA ASP A 104 -7.88 -7.78 -23.91
C ASP A 104 -7.36 -9.13 -23.33
N ALA A 105 -8.22 -9.90 -22.66
CA ALA A 105 -7.84 -11.21 -22.15
C ALA A 105 -7.66 -12.18 -23.33
N GLY A 106 -6.45 -12.32 -23.81
CA GLY A 106 -6.05 -13.34 -24.78
C GLY A 106 -6.18 -14.75 -24.20
N PRO A 107 -5.87 -15.80 -24.99
CA PRO A 107 -6.02 -17.21 -24.58
C PRO A 107 -5.22 -17.61 -23.31
N ASP A 108 -4.34 -16.71 -22.82
CA ASP A 108 -3.56 -16.86 -21.59
C ASP A 108 -4.17 -16.12 -20.36
N ALA A 109 -5.48 -15.94 -20.31
CA ALA A 109 -6.18 -15.23 -19.22
C ALA A 109 -5.97 -15.85 -17.83
N GLY A 110 -5.43 -17.04 -17.72
CA GLY A 110 -4.99 -17.65 -16.47
C GLY A 110 -3.73 -16.97 -15.91
N GLY A 111 -3.78 -16.58 -14.63
CA GLY A 111 -2.62 -16.01 -13.95
C GLY A 111 -2.57 -14.49 -13.87
N ARG A 112 -3.66 -13.78 -14.19
CA ARG A 112 -3.80 -12.35 -13.94
C ARG A 112 -4.30 -12.10 -12.51
N TRP A 113 -3.67 -11.14 -11.85
CA TRP A 113 -3.99 -10.73 -10.48
C TRP A 113 -4.26 -9.23 -10.40
N LYS A 114 -5.00 -8.84 -9.41
CA LYS A 114 -5.16 -7.43 -9.04
C LYS A 114 -4.61 -7.18 -7.64
N GLY A 115 -3.85 -6.11 -7.48
CA GLY A 115 -3.46 -5.56 -6.20
C GLY A 115 -4.20 -4.24 -5.95
N ASP A 116 -4.81 -4.10 -4.78
CA ASP A 116 -5.48 -2.88 -4.40
C ASP A 116 -5.46 -2.65 -2.88
N ARG A 117 -6.16 -1.62 -2.41
CA ARG A 117 -6.30 -1.30 -0.98
C ARG A 117 -4.96 -1.15 -0.24
N LEU A 118 -3.88 -0.73 -0.95
CA LEU A 118 -2.63 -0.35 -0.30
C LEU A 118 -2.84 0.89 0.56
N ALA A 119 -2.70 0.73 1.85
CA ALA A 119 -2.83 1.81 2.83
C ALA A 119 -1.78 1.69 3.93
N VAL A 120 -1.24 2.82 4.38
CA VAL A 120 -0.37 2.92 5.55
C VAL A 120 -0.85 4.11 6.37
N LEU A 121 -1.05 3.92 7.68
CA LEU A 121 -1.43 4.98 8.59
C LEU A 121 -0.43 6.14 8.53
N ALA A 122 -0.92 7.38 8.53
CA ALA A 122 -0.12 8.59 8.31
C ALA A 122 1.12 8.66 9.21
N SER A 123 0.97 8.31 10.49
CA SER A 123 2.06 8.30 11.47
C SER A 123 3.18 7.29 11.19
N TYR A 124 2.94 6.29 10.33
CA TYR A 124 3.90 5.22 10.00
C TYR A 124 4.45 5.29 8.57
N ARG A 125 3.99 6.24 7.73
CA ARG A 125 4.44 6.36 6.33
C ARG A 125 5.94 6.62 6.19
N HIS A 126 6.51 7.36 7.14
CA HIS A 126 7.93 7.68 7.16
C HIS A 126 8.84 6.44 7.29
N LEU A 127 8.31 5.30 7.75
CA LEU A 127 9.03 4.03 7.88
C LEU A 127 9.17 3.29 6.54
N GLY A 128 8.44 3.69 5.50
CA GLY A 128 8.54 3.07 4.17
C GLY A 128 7.83 1.72 4.02
N LEU A 129 6.89 1.38 4.91
CA LEU A 129 6.16 0.10 4.93
C LEU A 129 5.40 -0.22 3.63
N GLY A 130 5.06 0.79 2.82
CA GLY A 130 4.37 0.60 1.54
C GLY A 130 5.14 -0.31 0.58
N ALA A 131 6.47 -0.22 0.52
CA ALA A 131 7.27 -1.05 -0.38
C ALA A 131 7.29 -2.54 0.02
N PRO A 132 7.52 -2.91 1.30
CA PRO A 132 7.34 -4.29 1.77
C PRO A 132 5.96 -4.87 1.48
N LEU A 133 4.87 -4.11 1.69
CA LEU A 133 3.50 -4.54 1.40
C LEU A 133 3.29 -4.86 -0.09
N VAL A 134 3.72 -3.97 -0.99
CA VAL A 134 3.62 -4.21 -2.44
C VAL A 134 4.44 -5.42 -2.86
N ARG A 135 5.69 -5.57 -2.36
CA ARG A 135 6.54 -6.73 -2.66
C ARG A 135 5.94 -8.03 -2.14
N PHE A 136 5.35 -8.01 -0.95
CA PHE A 136 4.65 -9.18 -0.42
C PHE A 136 3.51 -9.61 -1.34
N ALA A 137 2.65 -8.67 -1.76
CA ALA A 137 1.54 -8.95 -2.66
C ALA A 137 2.01 -9.53 -4.00
N VAL A 138 3.04 -8.94 -4.61
CA VAL A 138 3.65 -9.40 -5.87
C VAL A 138 4.21 -10.82 -5.71
N THR A 139 4.99 -11.08 -4.66
CA THR A 139 5.56 -12.40 -4.40
C THR A 139 4.49 -13.45 -4.09
N ALA A 140 3.45 -13.10 -3.33
CA ALA A 140 2.35 -14.02 -3.03
C ALA A 140 1.59 -14.42 -4.30
N ALA A 141 1.25 -13.47 -5.16
CA ALA A 141 0.60 -13.76 -6.44
C ALA A 141 1.48 -14.62 -7.36
N ALA A 142 2.79 -14.34 -7.45
CA ALA A 142 3.74 -15.13 -8.23
C ALA A 142 3.79 -16.60 -7.75
N ARG A 143 3.90 -16.82 -6.44
CA ARG A 143 3.91 -18.17 -5.81
C ARG A 143 2.63 -18.97 -6.08
N LEU A 144 1.52 -18.28 -6.28
CA LEU A 144 0.23 -18.90 -6.64
C LEU A 144 0.02 -19.06 -8.14
N GLY A 145 1.10 -18.95 -8.94
CA GLY A 145 1.06 -19.15 -10.39
C GLY A 145 0.62 -17.93 -11.18
N GLY A 146 0.61 -16.75 -10.53
CA GLY A 146 0.35 -15.49 -11.23
C GLY A 146 1.43 -15.19 -12.27
N ARG A 147 1.02 -14.61 -13.40
CA ARG A 147 1.92 -14.16 -14.47
C ARG A 147 2.04 -12.66 -14.58
N GLU A 148 0.96 -11.95 -14.29
CA GLU A 148 0.90 -10.49 -14.31
C GLU A 148 -0.02 -9.99 -13.19
N MET A 149 0.36 -8.88 -12.56
CA MET A 149 -0.51 -8.17 -11.61
C MET A 149 -0.78 -6.76 -12.11
N GLU A 150 -2.04 -6.33 -12.00
CA GLU A 150 -2.46 -4.95 -12.25
C GLU A 150 -2.81 -4.23 -10.97
N ALA A 151 -2.67 -2.90 -11.02
CA ALA A 151 -3.17 -1.99 -9.98
C ALA A 151 -3.57 -0.65 -10.60
N PHE A 152 -4.56 0.00 -9.99
CA PHE A 152 -4.97 1.36 -10.35
C PHE A 152 -4.37 2.35 -9.35
N ILE A 153 -3.45 3.19 -9.83
CA ILE A 153 -2.57 3.99 -8.98
C ILE A 153 -2.89 5.46 -9.13
N GLN A 154 -3.11 6.15 -8.02
CA GLN A 154 -3.27 7.61 -7.99
C GLN A 154 -2.01 8.28 -8.58
N PRO A 155 -2.14 9.38 -9.36
CA PRO A 155 -1.01 10.02 -10.04
C PRO A 155 0.18 10.34 -9.12
N ALA A 156 -0.07 10.75 -7.89
CA ALA A 156 0.96 11.07 -6.89
C ALA A 156 1.87 9.86 -6.54
N ASN A 157 1.39 8.63 -6.72
CA ASN A 157 2.11 7.42 -6.35
C ASN A 157 2.79 6.71 -7.54
N ILE A 158 2.63 7.21 -8.77
CA ILE A 158 3.18 6.57 -9.98
C ILE A 158 4.71 6.40 -9.88
N ALA A 159 5.43 7.41 -9.41
CA ALA A 159 6.89 7.35 -9.27
C ALA A 159 7.33 6.24 -8.33
N PHE A 160 6.62 6.05 -7.20
CA PHE A 160 6.85 4.98 -6.23
C PHE A 160 6.65 3.59 -6.86
N PHE A 161 5.54 3.37 -7.58
CA PHE A 161 5.29 2.09 -8.24
C PHE A 161 6.30 1.81 -9.37
N ARG A 162 6.69 2.84 -10.15
CA ARG A 162 7.76 2.68 -11.16
C ARG A 162 9.09 2.25 -10.52
N TRP A 163 9.45 2.82 -9.39
CA TRP A 163 10.64 2.41 -8.64
C TRP A 163 10.56 0.95 -8.18
N LEU A 164 9.35 0.42 -7.92
CA LEU A 164 9.11 -0.99 -7.60
C LEU A 164 9.03 -1.90 -8.84
N GLY A 165 9.31 -1.40 -10.05
CA GLY A 165 9.33 -2.20 -11.29
C GLY A 165 8.01 -2.25 -12.05
N TRP A 166 6.99 -1.51 -11.61
CA TRP A 166 5.71 -1.43 -12.31
C TRP A 166 5.80 -0.54 -13.55
N ARG A 167 5.14 -0.93 -14.64
CA ARG A 167 5.01 -0.16 -15.88
C ARG A 167 3.61 0.43 -16.03
N ARG A 168 3.54 1.62 -16.60
CA ARG A 168 2.25 2.26 -16.96
C ARG A 168 1.66 1.56 -18.19
N THR A 169 0.32 1.49 -18.24
CA THR A 169 -0.41 1.02 -19.42
C THR A 169 -1.69 1.85 -19.63
N GLY A 170 -1.97 2.16 -20.87
CA GLY A 170 -3.13 2.99 -21.25
C GLY A 170 -3.12 4.41 -20.69
N ASP A 171 -4.24 5.06 -20.85
CA ASP A 171 -4.50 6.41 -20.34
C ASP A 171 -4.98 6.40 -18.88
N LEU A 172 -5.14 7.57 -18.29
CA LEU A 172 -5.77 7.74 -16.99
C LEU A 172 -7.25 7.33 -17.08
N VAL A 173 -7.70 6.59 -16.09
CA VAL A 173 -9.10 6.16 -15.94
C VAL A 173 -9.69 6.73 -14.66
N GLY A 174 -11.00 6.96 -14.65
CA GLY A 174 -11.74 7.28 -13.44
C GLY A 174 -11.92 6.04 -12.58
N TYR A 175 -11.44 6.05 -11.34
CA TYR A 175 -11.64 4.99 -10.35
C TYR A 175 -11.93 5.62 -8.99
N ALA A 176 -13.01 5.19 -8.33
CA ALA A 176 -13.49 5.78 -7.06
C ALA A 176 -13.57 7.33 -7.09
N GLY A 177 -14.03 7.90 -8.23
CA GLY A 177 -14.19 9.35 -8.42
C GLY A 177 -12.90 10.14 -8.68
N LEU A 178 -11.75 9.51 -8.70
CA LEU A 178 -10.45 10.15 -8.95
C LEU A 178 -9.74 9.56 -10.17
N PRO A 179 -8.87 10.36 -10.84
CA PRO A 179 -8.04 9.83 -11.92
C PRO A 179 -7.03 8.82 -11.36
N HIS A 180 -6.90 7.68 -12.03
CA HIS A 180 -5.92 6.64 -11.71
C HIS A 180 -5.20 6.19 -12.98
N GLN A 181 -3.95 5.81 -12.83
CA GLN A 181 -3.15 5.16 -13.86
C GLN A 181 -3.19 3.65 -13.65
N ARG A 182 -3.62 2.92 -14.67
CA ARG A 182 -3.43 1.46 -14.67
C ARG A 182 -1.94 1.16 -14.79
N MET A 183 -1.43 0.34 -13.88
CA MET A 183 -0.04 -0.12 -13.89
C MET A 183 0.01 -1.64 -13.81
N LEU A 184 1.02 -2.22 -14.42
CA LEU A 184 1.24 -3.66 -14.50
C LEU A 184 2.65 -4.02 -14.03
N ILE A 185 2.78 -5.22 -13.45
CA ILE A 185 4.06 -5.84 -13.14
C ILE A 185 4.06 -7.30 -13.62
N ASP A 186 5.16 -7.73 -14.22
CA ASP A 186 5.40 -9.12 -14.58
C ASP A 186 5.77 -9.92 -13.32
N LEU A 187 5.04 -11.00 -13.07
CA LEU A 187 5.23 -11.89 -11.93
C LEU A 187 6.19 -13.05 -12.23
N THR A 188 6.45 -13.36 -13.49
CA THR A 188 7.29 -14.50 -13.88
C THR A 188 8.75 -14.31 -13.49
N SER A 189 9.19 -13.07 -13.32
CA SER A 189 10.54 -12.71 -12.89
C SER A 189 10.70 -12.56 -11.38
N GLN A 190 9.66 -12.84 -10.59
CA GLN A 190 9.61 -12.60 -9.13
C GLN A 190 9.77 -13.88 -8.30
N THR A 191 10.00 -15.03 -8.93
CA THR A 191 10.22 -16.36 -8.31
C THR A 191 11.68 -16.61 -8.01
#